data_11379867aeff76456e0a29bd7506e06c
#
_entry.id   11379867aeff76456e0a29bd7506e06c
#
_cell.length_a   1.000
_cell.length_b   1.000
_cell.length_c   1.000
_cell.angle_alpha   90.00
_cell.angle_beta   90.00
_cell.angle_gamma   90.00
#
_symmetry.space_group_name_H-M   'P 1'
#
loop_
_entity.id
_entity.type
_entity.pdbx_description
1 polymer ?
#
loop_
_entity_poly.entity_id
_entity_poly.type
_entity_poly.pdbx_seq_one_letter_code
_entity_poly.pdbx_strand_id
1 'polypeptide(L)'
;MHLNLKQWSAWSPTVETESEWKSWAVDPVLLPVNGSPKLPFIPAIRRRRLSKLGRMIMQVVLSFRDVIDLSEVNSVFASHHGELETTLELTDLLIAEDLFSPQKFSHSVHNTTSGLFSIEVGNREATTALSGGEASFCYGFLEALTMQYRFPEQKTLLVVADESVPACFKQYGRTPEFPYAVAFLFSGDNNQGDYRLKLSLNSCTIQEQTPDQTLKFPQALLFLRWLLSTEKRFTLFHHRQSWTWEKLFG
;
A
#
# COMPACT_ATOMS: atom_id res chain seq x y z
N MET A 1 -11.72 -17.36 -0.45
CA MET A 1 -10.97 -17.02 -1.68
C MET A 1 -9.52 -17.43 -1.45
N HIS A 2 -8.89 -18.04 -2.45
CA HIS A 2 -7.51 -18.51 -2.37
C HIS A 2 -6.61 -17.61 -3.22
N LEU A 3 -5.35 -17.43 -2.82
CA LEU A 3 -4.38 -16.62 -3.54
C LEU A 3 -2.97 -17.11 -3.28
N ASN A 4 -2.09 -16.82 -4.23
CA ASN A 4 -0.66 -17.08 -4.11
C ASN A 4 0.08 -15.73 -4.11
N LEU A 5 0.69 -15.40 -2.97
CA LEU A 5 1.55 -14.24 -2.85
C LEU A 5 2.98 -14.68 -3.15
N LYS A 6 3.55 -14.14 -4.22
CA LYS A 6 4.86 -14.51 -4.74
C LYS A 6 5.99 -13.76 -4.05
N GLN A 7 5.78 -12.47 -3.85
CA GLN A 7 6.81 -11.59 -3.28
C GLN A 7 6.17 -10.35 -2.67
N TRP A 8 6.87 -9.72 -1.77
CA TRP A 8 6.53 -8.43 -1.18
C TRP A 8 7.72 -7.49 -1.18
N SER A 9 7.44 -6.21 -1.06
CA SER A 9 8.43 -5.15 -0.81
C SER A 9 7.82 -4.11 0.10
N ALA A 10 8.61 -3.52 0.97
CA ALA A 10 8.14 -2.48 1.86
C ALA A 10 9.21 -1.41 2.08
N TRP A 11 8.74 -0.21 2.37
CA TRP A 11 9.57 0.94 2.69
C TRP A 11 8.93 1.77 3.79
N SER A 12 9.76 2.22 4.71
CA SER A 12 9.47 3.29 5.66
C SER A 12 10.80 3.93 6.05
N PRO A 13 10.84 5.16 6.59
CA PRO A 13 12.09 5.75 7.05
C PRO A 13 12.84 4.81 7.98
N THR A 14 14.14 4.60 7.70
CA THR A 14 15.07 3.71 8.43
C THR A 14 14.84 2.20 8.26
N VAL A 15 13.81 1.75 7.56
CA VAL A 15 13.55 0.33 7.25
C VAL A 15 13.25 0.20 5.75
N GLU A 16 14.25 -0.22 5.00
CA GLU A 16 14.19 -0.23 3.52
C GLU A 16 14.44 -1.62 2.92
N THR A 17 15.16 -2.49 3.64
CA THR A 17 15.54 -3.82 3.17
C THR A 17 14.66 -4.92 3.74
N GLU A 18 14.59 -6.05 3.05
CA GLU A 18 13.85 -7.23 3.51
C GLU A 18 14.34 -7.72 4.89
N SER A 19 15.65 -7.68 5.12
CA SER A 19 16.26 -8.09 6.40
C SER A 19 15.81 -7.18 7.55
N GLU A 20 15.78 -5.86 7.32
CA GLU A 20 15.32 -4.89 8.32
C GLU A 20 13.83 -5.08 8.62
N TRP A 21 13.00 -5.33 7.59
CA TRP A 21 11.57 -5.62 7.78
C TRP A 21 11.33 -6.93 8.54
N LYS A 22 12.13 -7.97 8.29
CA LYS A 22 12.08 -9.21 9.08
C LYS A 22 12.43 -8.96 10.54
N SER A 23 13.44 -8.15 10.82
CA SER A 23 13.82 -7.75 12.18
C SER A 23 12.73 -6.93 12.85
N TRP A 24 12.16 -5.94 12.14
CA TRP A 24 11.06 -5.12 12.62
C TRP A 24 9.80 -5.98 12.92
N ALA A 25 9.51 -6.99 12.13
CA ALA A 25 8.37 -7.87 12.34
C ALA A 25 8.43 -8.65 13.66
N VAL A 26 9.63 -8.97 14.13
CA VAL A 26 9.88 -9.65 15.42
C VAL A 26 9.64 -8.70 16.60
N ASP A 27 10.20 -7.50 16.53
CA ASP A 27 10.08 -6.48 17.58
C ASP A 27 9.68 -5.12 16.97
N PRO A 28 8.37 -4.90 16.73
CA PRO A 28 7.90 -3.73 16.02
C PRO A 28 7.97 -2.46 16.87
N VAL A 29 8.65 -1.46 16.32
CA VAL A 29 8.77 -0.11 16.91
C VAL A 29 8.14 0.92 15.99
N LEU A 30 7.70 2.05 16.54
CA LEU A 30 7.27 3.20 15.74
C LEU A 30 8.44 3.74 14.93
N LEU A 31 8.18 4.03 13.67
CA LEU A 31 9.20 4.49 12.73
C LEU A 31 9.21 6.03 12.65
N PRO A 32 10.30 6.63 12.16
CA PRO A 32 10.38 8.08 12.05
C PRO A 32 9.32 8.68 11.13
N VAL A 33 8.80 9.83 11.50
CA VAL A 33 7.80 10.59 10.72
C VAL A 33 8.41 11.20 9.46
N ASN A 34 9.69 11.54 9.51
CA ASN A 34 10.40 12.20 8.42
C ASN A 34 11.29 11.24 7.66
N GLY A 35 11.24 11.32 6.35
CA GLY A 35 12.05 10.53 5.43
C GLY A 35 11.41 10.45 4.05
N SER A 36 12.23 10.17 3.04
CA SER A 36 11.79 9.94 1.67
C SER A 36 12.79 9.05 0.96
N PRO A 37 12.36 8.11 0.12
CA PRO A 37 13.26 7.25 -0.64
C PRO A 37 14.16 8.06 -1.59
N LYS A 38 15.41 7.61 -1.75
CA LYS A 38 16.38 8.28 -2.63
C LYS A 38 16.12 8.02 -4.11
N LEU A 39 15.56 6.87 -4.47
CA LEU A 39 15.25 6.43 -5.85
C LEU A 39 16.43 6.67 -6.82
N PRO A 40 17.62 6.11 -6.60
CA PRO A 40 18.79 6.39 -7.44
C PRO A 40 18.61 5.89 -8.88
N PHE A 41 17.73 4.91 -9.11
CA PHE A 41 17.41 4.32 -10.40
C PHE A 41 16.42 5.14 -11.25
N ILE A 42 15.78 6.19 -10.66
CA ILE A 42 14.94 7.13 -11.42
C ILE A 42 15.75 8.38 -11.76
N PRO A 43 15.81 8.81 -13.03
CA PRO A 43 16.50 10.04 -13.44
C PRO A 43 16.04 11.25 -12.63
N ALA A 44 16.96 12.12 -12.24
CA ALA A 44 16.71 13.24 -11.35
C ALA A 44 15.56 14.16 -11.80
N ILE A 45 15.41 14.38 -13.11
CA ILE A 45 14.36 15.21 -13.68
C ILE A 45 12.95 14.60 -13.47
N ARG A 46 12.83 13.28 -13.58
CA ARG A 46 11.56 12.56 -13.31
C ARG A 46 11.30 12.47 -11.82
N ARG A 47 12.32 12.15 -11.02
CA ARG A 47 12.23 12.05 -9.56
C ARG A 47 11.76 13.35 -8.89
N ARG A 48 12.13 14.51 -9.43
CA ARG A 48 11.69 15.82 -8.91
C ARG A 48 10.19 16.08 -9.10
N ARG A 49 9.55 15.35 -10.01
CA ARG A 49 8.11 15.48 -10.28
C ARG A 49 7.27 14.57 -9.37
N LEU A 50 7.89 13.63 -8.65
CA LEU A 50 7.18 12.75 -7.74
C LEU A 50 6.94 13.46 -6.41
N SER A 51 5.70 13.38 -5.92
CA SER A 51 5.36 13.68 -4.52
C SER A 51 6.12 12.75 -3.56
N LYS A 52 6.03 12.99 -2.27
CA LYS A 52 6.61 12.08 -1.27
C LYS A 52 5.91 10.71 -1.35
N LEU A 53 4.56 10.67 -1.41
CA LEU A 53 3.80 9.46 -1.61
C LEU A 53 4.23 8.73 -2.89
N GLY A 54 4.32 9.46 -4.02
CA GLY A 54 4.77 8.88 -5.28
C GLY A 54 6.16 8.26 -5.21
N ARG A 55 7.10 8.88 -4.47
CA ARG A 55 8.44 8.30 -4.26
C ARG A 55 8.40 7.01 -3.46
N MET A 56 7.60 6.96 -2.39
CA MET A 56 7.46 5.75 -1.57
C MET A 56 6.88 4.60 -2.39
N ILE A 57 5.84 4.86 -3.18
CA ILE A 57 5.22 3.89 -4.08
C ILE A 57 6.24 3.39 -5.11
N MET A 58 6.96 4.30 -5.78
CA MET A 58 7.96 3.91 -6.77
C MET A 58 9.10 3.07 -6.16
N GLN A 59 9.49 3.34 -4.91
CA GLN A 59 10.50 2.56 -4.20
C GLN A 59 10.10 1.09 -4.10
N VAL A 60 8.87 0.82 -3.65
CA VAL A 60 8.42 -0.56 -3.42
C VAL A 60 8.03 -1.26 -4.72
N VAL A 61 7.50 -0.54 -5.70
CA VAL A 61 7.09 -1.15 -6.98
C VAL A 61 8.29 -1.50 -7.86
N LEU A 62 9.25 -0.58 -7.98
CA LEU A 62 10.40 -0.81 -8.85
C LEU A 62 11.41 -1.84 -8.29
N SER A 63 11.21 -2.30 -7.05
CA SER A 63 11.97 -3.45 -6.52
C SER A 63 11.63 -4.77 -7.23
N PHE A 64 10.48 -4.84 -7.90
CA PHE A 64 10.07 -6.04 -8.66
C PHE A 64 10.59 -6.08 -10.10
N ARG A 65 11.23 -5.01 -10.60
CA ARG A 65 11.66 -4.89 -12.01
C ARG A 65 12.59 -5.99 -12.47
N ASP A 66 13.38 -6.57 -11.55
CA ASP A 66 14.31 -7.66 -11.86
C ASP A 66 13.64 -9.06 -11.74
N VAL A 67 12.37 -9.10 -11.34
CA VAL A 67 11.60 -10.32 -11.10
C VAL A 67 10.48 -10.50 -12.13
N ILE A 68 9.86 -9.39 -12.55
CA ILE A 68 8.75 -9.40 -13.50
C ILE A 68 8.86 -8.22 -14.47
N ASP A 69 8.22 -8.35 -15.62
CA ASP A 69 7.94 -7.21 -16.48
C ASP A 69 6.79 -6.39 -15.90
N LEU A 70 7.12 -5.21 -15.38
CA LEU A 70 6.14 -4.31 -14.76
C LEU A 70 5.20 -3.66 -15.80
N SER A 71 5.50 -3.74 -17.10
CA SER A 71 4.60 -3.25 -18.14
C SER A 71 3.41 -4.17 -18.40
N GLU A 72 3.47 -5.42 -17.95
CA GLU A 72 2.47 -6.47 -18.16
C GLU A 72 1.72 -6.89 -16.88
N VAL A 73 1.77 -6.07 -15.82
CA VAL A 73 1.16 -6.40 -14.53
C VAL A 73 -0.13 -5.60 -14.31
N ASN A 74 -1.20 -6.27 -13.87
CA ASN A 74 -2.35 -5.57 -13.33
C ASN A 74 -1.99 -4.93 -11.99
N SER A 75 -2.59 -3.79 -11.64
CA SER A 75 -2.19 -3.07 -10.44
C SER A 75 -3.35 -2.44 -9.68
N VAL A 76 -3.26 -2.49 -8.36
CA VAL A 76 -4.18 -1.84 -7.43
C VAL A 76 -3.37 -0.96 -6.49
N PHE A 77 -3.72 0.32 -6.45
CA PHE A 77 -3.13 1.30 -5.56
C PHE A 77 -4.16 1.70 -4.50
N ALA A 78 -3.88 1.40 -3.25
CA ALA A 78 -4.75 1.71 -2.13
C ALA A 78 -4.06 2.70 -1.18
N SER A 79 -4.78 3.76 -0.81
CA SER A 79 -4.31 4.75 0.16
C SER A 79 -5.50 5.27 0.95
N HIS A 80 -5.32 5.53 2.24
CA HIS A 80 -6.36 6.15 3.05
C HIS A 80 -6.56 7.62 2.66
N HIS A 81 -5.47 8.35 2.53
CA HIS A 81 -5.50 9.80 2.34
C HIS A 81 -5.03 10.27 0.95
N GLY A 82 -4.37 9.40 0.19
CA GLY A 82 -3.80 9.76 -1.11
C GLY A 82 -2.81 10.92 -1.00
N GLU A 83 -2.89 11.84 -1.93
CA GLU A 83 -2.03 13.02 -2.05
C GLU A 83 -2.51 14.19 -1.15
N LEU A 84 -2.84 13.91 0.13
CA LEU A 84 -3.39 14.91 1.05
C LEU A 84 -2.44 16.10 1.27
N GLU A 85 -1.14 15.83 1.47
CA GLU A 85 -0.13 16.90 1.67
C GLU A 85 -0.06 17.81 0.44
N THR A 86 0.01 17.23 -0.76
CA THR A 86 -0.01 17.97 -2.05
C THR A 86 -1.31 18.78 -2.22
N THR A 87 -2.45 18.22 -1.81
CA THR A 87 -3.75 18.90 -1.89
C THR A 87 -3.81 20.11 -0.96
N LEU A 88 -3.29 19.96 0.27
CA LEU A 88 -3.23 21.08 1.23
C LEU A 88 -2.31 22.19 0.75
N GLU A 89 -1.09 21.85 0.31
CA GLU A 89 -0.17 22.85 -0.26
C GLU A 89 -0.80 23.62 -1.42
N LEU A 90 -1.55 22.92 -2.30
CA LEU A 90 -2.24 23.56 -3.42
C LEU A 90 -3.36 24.49 -2.93
N THR A 91 -4.10 24.08 -1.90
CA THR A 91 -5.17 24.87 -1.30
C THR A 91 -4.62 26.13 -0.63
N ASP A 92 -3.52 26.01 0.12
CA ASP A 92 -2.86 27.15 0.77
C ASP A 92 -2.35 28.17 -0.25
N LEU A 93 -1.75 27.70 -1.35
CA LEU A 93 -1.30 28.57 -2.44
C LEU A 93 -2.47 29.30 -3.12
N LEU A 94 -3.58 28.59 -3.34
CA LEU A 94 -4.77 29.20 -3.93
C LEU A 94 -5.36 30.30 -3.05
N ILE A 95 -5.39 30.07 -1.73
CA ILE A 95 -5.92 31.04 -0.76
C ILE A 95 -4.99 32.25 -0.60
N ALA A 96 -3.68 32.00 -0.54
CA ALA A 96 -2.71 33.06 -0.25
C ALA A 96 -2.38 33.92 -1.46
N GLU A 97 -2.31 33.35 -2.65
CA GLU A 97 -1.71 34.00 -3.83
C GLU A 97 -2.65 34.00 -5.04
N ASP A 98 -3.85 33.43 -4.93
CA ASP A 98 -4.78 33.22 -6.05
C ASP A 98 -4.09 32.54 -7.28
N LEU A 99 -3.06 31.72 -7.00
CA LEU A 99 -2.29 31.04 -8.01
C LEU A 99 -2.77 29.59 -8.16
N PHE A 100 -3.06 29.22 -9.38
CA PHE A 100 -3.43 27.87 -9.76
C PHE A 100 -2.35 27.26 -10.66
N SER A 101 -1.74 26.17 -10.19
CA SER A 101 -0.79 25.40 -10.99
C SER A 101 -1.48 24.16 -11.55
N PRO A 102 -1.76 24.08 -12.88
CA PRO A 102 -2.35 22.88 -13.49
C PRO A 102 -1.53 21.60 -13.24
N GLN A 103 -0.20 21.73 -13.21
CA GLN A 103 0.69 20.62 -12.90
C GLN A 103 0.53 20.14 -11.44
N LYS A 104 0.52 21.04 -10.45
CA LYS A 104 0.29 20.67 -9.05
C LYS A 104 -1.10 20.06 -8.87
N PHE A 105 -2.11 20.62 -9.53
CA PHE A 105 -3.47 20.08 -9.49
C PHE A 105 -3.53 18.65 -10.04
N SER A 106 -2.91 18.37 -11.18
CA SER A 106 -2.87 17.02 -11.75
C SER A 106 -2.16 16.01 -10.83
N HIS A 107 -1.32 16.49 -9.90
CA HIS A 107 -0.62 15.67 -8.92
C HIS A 107 -1.36 15.55 -7.57
N SER A 108 -2.45 16.27 -7.35
CA SER A 108 -3.21 16.21 -6.09
C SER A 108 -4.32 15.16 -6.08
N VAL A 109 -4.64 14.57 -7.23
CA VAL A 109 -5.71 13.58 -7.31
C VAL A 109 -5.26 12.21 -6.83
N HIS A 110 -6.19 11.43 -6.27
CA HIS A 110 -5.90 10.15 -5.62
C HIS A 110 -5.22 9.12 -6.54
N ASN A 111 -5.54 9.12 -7.84
CA ASN A 111 -4.98 8.20 -8.82
C ASN A 111 -3.66 8.68 -9.47
N THR A 112 -3.07 9.78 -9.02
CA THR A 112 -1.81 10.30 -9.55
C THR A 112 -0.71 9.26 -9.57
N THR A 113 -0.54 8.53 -8.48
CA THR A 113 0.55 7.57 -8.33
C THR A 113 0.41 6.38 -9.25
N SER A 114 -0.81 5.89 -9.51
CA SER A 114 -1.05 4.82 -10.49
C SER A 114 -0.76 5.29 -11.93
N GLY A 115 -1.14 6.52 -12.27
CA GLY A 115 -0.82 7.11 -13.57
C GLY A 115 0.69 7.32 -13.77
N LEU A 116 1.39 7.82 -12.77
CA LEU A 116 2.86 7.98 -12.82
C LEU A 116 3.59 6.64 -12.92
N PHE A 117 3.11 5.61 -12.22
CA PHE A 117 3.61 4.24 -12.37
C PHE A 117 3.46 3.76 -13.81
N SER A 118 2.25 3.85 -14.37
CA SER A 118 1.98 3.41 -15.74
C SER A 118 2.88 4.09 -16.77
N ILE A 119 3.13 5.40 -16.61
CA ILE A 119 4.05 6.16 -17.46
C ILE A 119 5.50 5.72 -17.27
N GLU A 120 5.94 5.52 -16.02
CA GLU A 120 7.34 5.20 -15.71
C GLU A 120 7.76 3.84 -16.27
N VAL A 121 6.87 2.83 -16.21
CA VAL A 121 7.17 1.46 -16.66
C VAL A 121 6.54 1.10 -18.00
N GLY A 122 5.80 2.01 -18.64
CA GLY A 122 5.10 1.75 -19.89
C GLY A 122 3.90 0.79 -19.75
N ASN A 123 3.33 0.66 -18.54
CA ASN A 123 2.23 -0.24 -18.27
C ASN A 123 0.92 0.27 -18.90
N ARG A 124 0.18 -0.64 -19.55
CA ARG A 124 -1.14 -0.38 -20.17
C ARG A 124 -2.21 -1.36 -19.70
N GLU A 125 -1.87 -2.20 -18.74
CA GLU A 125 -2.77 -3.19 -18.17
C GLU A 125 -3.79 -2.55 -17.20
N ALA A 126 -4.73 -3.36 -16.73
CA ALA A 126 -5.77 -2.87 -15.81
C ALA A 126 -5.16 -2.30 -14.54
N THR A 127 -5.57 -1.09 -14.19
CA THR A 127 -5.14 -0.42 -12.97
C THR A 127 -6.33 0.19 -12.24
N THR A 128 -6.31 0.11 -10.91
CA THR A 128 -7.31 0.71 -10.01
C THR A 128 -6.62 1.51 -8.94
N ALA A 129 -7.17 2.68 -8.61
CA ALA A 129 -6.78 3.46 -7.42
C ALA A 129 -8.01 3.60 -6.52
N LEU A 130 -7.88 3.25 -5.24
CA LEU A 130 -9.01 3.27 -4.31
C LEU A 130 -8.64 3.78 -2.93
N SER A 131 -9.65 4.31 -2.23
CA SER A 131 -9.64 4.60 -0.81
C SER A 131 -10.85 3.94 -0.14
N GLY A 132 -10.62 3.29 0.98
CA GLY A 132 -11.64 2.68 1.84
C GLY A 132 -11.55 3.18 3.28
N GLY A 133 -11.02 4.40 3.48
CA GLY A 133 -10.75 4.93 4.81
C GLY A 133 -9.73 4.06 5.55
N GLU A 134 -9.98 3.78 6.83
CA GLU A 134 -9.12 2.92 7.64
C GLU A 134 -8.97 1.49 7.08
N ALA A 135 -9.93 1.02 6.25
CA ALA A 135 -9.91 -0.30 5.64
C ALA A 135 -9.33 -0.31 4.21
N SER A 136 -8.63 0.73 3.79
CA SER A 136 -8.05 0.82 2.43
C SER A 136 -7.21 -0.40 2.07
N PHE A 137 -6.43 -0.94 3.01
CA PHE A 137 -5.69 -2.19 2.80
C PHE A 137 -6.63 -3.38 2.50
N CYS A 138 -7.67 -3.56 3.31
CA CYS A 138 -8.60 -4.68 3.16
C CYS A 138 -9.34 -4.64 1.81
N TYR A 139 -9.86 -3.47 1.43
CA TYR A 139 -10.53 -3.30 0.15
C TYR A 139 -9.56 -3.36 -1.03
N GLY A 140 -8.34 -2.82 -0.90
CA GLY A 140 -7.30 -2.97 -1.91
C GLY A 140 -6.92 -4.43 -2.12
N PHE A 141 -6.83 -5.20 -1.05
CA PHE A 141 -6.56 -6.63 -1.11
C PHE A 141 -7.69 -7.41 -1.80
N LEU A 142 -8.96 -7.08 -1.51
CA LEU A 142 -10.11 -7.67 -2.18
C LEU A 142 -10.14 -7.33 -3.68
N GLU A 143 -9.85 -6.07 -4.02
CA GLU A 143 -9.79 -5.64 -5.44
C GLU A 143 -8.67 -6.37 -6.18
N ALA A 144 -7.48 -6.50 -5.58
CA ALA A 144 -6.39 -7.26 -6.17
C ALA A 144 -6.76 -8.74 -6.41
N LEU A 145 -7.48 -9.37 -5.47
CA LEU A 145 -8.01 -10.71 -5.66
C LEU A 145 -9.03 -10.77 -6.80
N THR A 146 -9.96 -9.83 -6.86
CA THR A 146 -10.97 -9.75 -7.92
C THR A 146 -10.29 -9.60 -9.27
N MET A 147 -9.27 -8.76 -9.35
CA MET A 147 -8.47 -8.56 -10.55
C MET A 147 -7.73 -9.85 -10.94
N GLN A 148 -7.12 -10.55 -9.98
CA GLN A 148 -6.45 -11.83 -10.21
C GLN A 148 -7.43 -12.92 -10.70
N TYR A 149 -8.66 -12.96 -10.18
CA TYR A 149 -9.70 -13.87 -10.67
C TYR A 149 -10.15 -13.54 -12.10
N ARG A 150 -10.23 -12.26 -12.40
CA ARG A 150 -10.62 -11.79 -13.74
C ARG A 150 -9.56 -12.05 -14.80
N PHE A 151 -8.28 -11.96 -14.39
CA PHE A 151 -7.11 -12.10 -15.26
C PHE A 151 -6.14 -13.15 -14.68
N PRO A 152 -6.51 -14.44 -14.69
CA PRO A 152 -5.77 -15.49 -13.98
C PRO A 152 -4.34 -15.70 -14.51
N GLU A 153 -4.09 -15.43 -15.78
CA GLU A 153 -2.78 -15.58 -16.41
C GLU A 153 -1.82 -14.42 -16.13
N GLN A 154 -2.36 -13.27 -15.72
CA GLN A 154 -1.56 -12.08 -15.43
C GLN A 154 -1.25 -12.02 -13.94
N LYS A 155 -0.09 -11.44 -13.61
CA LYS A 155 0.24 -11.10 -12.23
C LYS A 155 -0.51 -9.83 -11.81
N THR A 156 -0.79 -9.73 -10.52
CA THR A 156 -1.46 -8.55 -9.94
C THR A 156 -0.59 -7.96 -8.83
N LEU A 157 -0.36 -6.67 -8.88
CA LEU A 157 0.39 -5.92 -7.88
C LEU A 157 -0.59 -5.12 -7.02
N LEU A 158 -0.59 -5.36 -5.71
CA LEU A 158 -1.25 -4.50 -4.73
C LEU A 158 -0.21 -3.59 -4.09
N VAL A 159 -0.44 -2.29 -4.14
CA VAL A 159 0.39 -1.29 -3.48
C VAL A 159 -0.45 -0.53 -2.46
N VAL A 160 0.02 -0.47 -1.22
CA VAL A 160 -0.65 0.24 -0.13
C VAL A 160 0.34 1.23 0.46
N ALA A 161 0.00 2.51 0.46
CA ALA A 161 0.90 3.54 0.96
C ALA A 161 0.13 4.72 1.53
N ASP A 162 0.63 5.30 2.62
CA ASP A 162 0.15 6.55 3.17
C ASP A 162 1.30 7.34 3.76
N GLU A 163 1.18 8.67 3.68
CA GLU A 163 2.03 9.60 4.42
C GLU A 163 1.53 9.79 5.85
N SER A 164 2.37 10.33 6.71
CA SER A 164 1.92 10.83 8.02
C SER A 164 0.96 12.00 7.81
N VAL A 165 -0.16 11.98 8.50
CA VAL A 165 -1.19 13.02 8.33
C VAL A 165 -0.77 14.32 9.03
N PRO A 166 -0.96 15.48 8.39
CA PRO A 166 -0.72 16.78 9.00
C PRO A 166 -1.45 16.96 10.34
N ALA A 167 -0.85 17.70 11.26
CA ALA A 167 -1.34 17.81 12.64
C ALA A 167 -2.80 18.28 12.75
N CYS A 168 -3.25 19.15 11.84
CA CYS A 168 -4.63 19.67 11.79
C CYS A 168 -5.67 18.57 11.52
N PHE A 169 -5.29 17.45 10.91
CA PHE A 169 -6.21 16.34 10.61
C PHE A 169 -6.14 15.18 11.61
N LYS A 170 -5.15 15.14 12.51
CA LYS A 170 -5.01 14.05 13.50
C LYS A 170 -6.23 13.83 14.39
N GLN A 171 -7.07 14.85 14.55
CA GLN A 171 -8.30 14.79 15.35
C GLN A 171 -9.45 14.03 14.66
N TYR A 172 -9.36 13.77 13.35
CA TYR A 172 -10.48 13.22 12.56
C TYR A 172 -10.42 11.70 12.36
N GLY A 173 -9.50 11.00 13.00
CA GLY A 173 -9.45 9.54 12.93
C GLY A 173 -8.09 8.94 13.25
N ARG A 174 -8.03 7.61 13.17
CA ARG A 174 -6.77 6.87 13.28
C ARG A 174 -5.98 7.06 11.98
N THR A 175 -4.83 7.66 12.09
CA THR A 175 -3.98 7.96 10.96
C THR A 175 -2.63 7.29 11.13
N PRO A 176 -1.93 6.93 10.06
CA PRO A 176 -0.55 6.49 10.16
C PRO A 176 0.28 7.55 10.91
N GLU A 177 1.00 7.13 11.92
CA GLU A 177 1.90 8.04 12.66
C GLU A 177 3.18 8.34 11.89
N PHE A 178 3.52 7.48 10.91
CA PHE A 178 4.71 7.58 10.06
C PHE A 178 4.40 7.15 8.62
N PRO A 179 5.17 7.66 7.64
CA PRO A 179 4.96 7.29 6.23
C PRO A 179 5.42 5.86 5.96
N TYR A 180 4.66 5.14 5.15
CA TYR A 180 4.97 3.77 4.73
C TYR A 180 4.47 3.47 3.33
N ALA A 181 5.08 2.51 2.68
CA ALA A 181 4.58 1.86 1.48
C ALA A 181 4.86 0.37 1.55
N VAL A 182 3.89 -0.45 1.12
CA VAL A 182 4.04 -1.90 1.00
C VAL A 182 3.47 -2.32 -0.36
N ALA A 183 4.15 -3.22 -1.03
CA ALA A 183 3.67 -3.82 -2.27
C ALA A 183 3.68 -5.35 -2.15
N PHE A 184 2.62 -5.98 -2.67
CA PHE A 184 2.42 -7.42 -2.69
C PHE A 184 2.19 -7.87 -4.13
N LEU A 185 2.97 -8.82 -4.59
CA LEU A 185 2.85 -9.42 -5.92
C LEU A 185 2.12 -10.75 -5.83
N PHE A 186 0.95 -10.83 -6.48
CA PHE A 186 0.17 -12.06 -6.61
C PHE A 186 0.42 -12.71 -7.96
N SER A 187 0.38 -14.05 -7.96
CA SER A 187 0.47 -14.87 -9.16
C SER A 187 -0.78 -15.72 -9.31
N GLY A 188 -1.28 -15.86 -10.55
CA GLY A 188 -2.36 -16.79 -10.87
C GLY A 188 -1.89 -18.25 -10.91
N ASP A 189 -0.59 -18.49 -11.05
CA ASP A 189 -0.03 -19.83 -11.08
C ASP A 189 -0.03 -20.46 -9.67
N ASN A 190 -0.81 -21.55 -9.52
CA ASN A 190 -0.99 -22.24 -8.25
C ASN A 190 0.31 -22.91 -7.71
N ASN A 191 1.37 -22.97 -8.51
CA ASN A 191 2.62 -23.63 -8.16
C ASN A 191 3.78 -22.71 -7.84
N GLN A 192 3.60 -21.38 -7.93
CA GLN A 192 4.70 -20.41 -7.87
C GLN A 192 4.52 -19.31 -6.82
N GLY A 193 4.09 -19.58 -5.62
CA GLY A 193 4.03 -18.56 -4.56
C GLY A 193 4.81 -18.99 -3.32
N ASP A 194 5.50 -18.04 -2.69
CA ASP A 194 6.15 -18.29 -1.39
C ASP A 194 5.12 -18.47 -0.28
N TYR A 195 3.91 -17.86 -0.48
CA TYR A 195 2.81 -17.94 0.49
C TYR A 195 1.50 -18.28 -0.21
N ARG A 196 0.92 -19.41 0.17
CA ARG A 196 -0.45 -19.78 -0.21
C ARG A 196 -1.39 -19.31 0.89
N LEU A 197 -2.33 -18.44 0.54
CA LEU A 197 -3.21 -17.79 1.50
C LEU A 197 -4.68 -18.04 1.16
N LYS A 198 -5.52 -18.06 2.19
CA LYS A 198 -6.97 -18.03 2.07
C LYS A 198 -7.50 -16.78 2.76
N LEU A 199 -8.33 -16.01 2.06
CA LEU A 199 -9.08 -14.91 2.64
C LEU A 199 -10.54 -15.32 2.87
N SER A 200 -11.05 -15.03 4.06
CA SER A 200 -12.45 -15.18 4.44
C SER A 200 -13.00 -13.85 4.97
N LEU A 201 -14.16 -13.46 4.45
CA LEU A 201 -14.91 -12.29 4.93
C LEU A 201 -16.15 -12.78 5.65
N ASN A 202 -16.38 -12.27 6.86
CA ASN A 202 -17.58 -12.60 7.63
C ASN A 202 -18.17 -11.32 8.24
N SER A 203 -19.49 -11.32 8.42
CA SER A 203 -20.12 -10.33 9.26
C SER A 203 -19.78 -10.62 10.73
N CYS A 204 -19.53 -9.60 11.52
CA CYS A 204 -19.29 -9.73 12.96
C CYS A 204 -20.10 -8.69 13.74
N THR A 205 -20.39 -8.99 14.99
CA THR A 205 -20.99 -8.03 15.91
C THR A 205 -19.91 -7.10 16.47
N ILE A 206 -20.29 -5.91 16.92
CA ILE A 206 -19.36 -4.98 17.58
C ILE A 206 -18.73 -5.59 18.82
N GLN A 207 -19.44 -6.49 19.53
CA GLN A 207 -18.96 -7.18 20.73
C GLN A 207 -17.88 -8.23 20.44
N GLU A 208 -17.84 -8.78 19.22
CA GLU A 208 -16.80 -9.73 18.78
C GLU A 208 -15.51 -9.02 18.38
N GLN A 209 -15.57 -7.70 18.21
CA GLN A 209 -14.39 -6.89 17.96
C GLN A 209 -13.70 -6.66 19.30
N THR A 210 -12.73 -7.49 19.63
CA THR A 210 -11.78 -7.12 20.68
C THR A 210 -11.04 -5.88 20.19
N PRO A 211 -11.19 -4.73 20.87
CA PRO A 211 -10.38 -3.58 20.51
C PRO A 211 -8.94 -3.94 20.84
N ASP A 212 -8.20 -4.39 19.86
CA ASP A 212 -6.77 -4.47 20.02
C ASP A 212 -6.25 -3.03 20.05
N GLN A 213 -6.23 -2.48 21.28
CA GLN A 213 -5.72 -1.15 21.56
C GLN A 213 -4.22 -1.00 21.22
N THR A 214 -3.58 -2.10 20.81
CA THR A 214 -2.17 -2.15 20.42
C THR A 214 -1.95 -1.87 18.94
N LEU A 215 -3.00 -1.69 18.14
CA LEU A 215 -2.87 -1.41 16.70
C LEU A 215 -2.42 0.04 16.44
N LYS A 216 -1.18 0.35 16.81
CA LYS A 216 -0.50 1.61 16.43
C LYS A 216 0.03 1.59 15.00
N PHE A 217 -0.04 0.43 14.34
CA PHE A 217 0.53 0.23 13.01
C PHE A 217 -0.55 0.16 11.92
N PRO A 218 -0.26 0.66 10.70
CA PRO A 218 -1.12 0.50 9.53
C PRO A 218 -1.47 -0.97 9.25
N GLN A 219 -2.70 -1.23 8.80
CA GLN A 219 -3.20 -2.58 8.53
C GLN A 219 -2.29 -3.39 7.60
N ALA A 220 -1.73 -2.74 6.55
CA ALA A 220 -0.81 -3.40 5.62
C ALA A 220 0.50 -3.85 6.29
N LEU A 221 1.01 -3.08 7.27
CA LEU A 221 2.20 -3.46 8.03
C LEU A 221 1.89 -4.56 9.06
N LEU A 222 0.70 -4.56 9.66
CA LEU A 222 0.25 -5.66 10.52
C LEU A 222 0.13 -6.97 9.73
N PHE A 223 -0.43 -6.89 8.52
CA PHE A 223 -0.49 -8.04 7.62
C PHE A 223 0.91 -8.52 7.22
N LEU A 224 1.83 -7.61 6.87
CA LEU A 224 3.22 -7.96 6.55
C LEU A 224 3.91 -8.63 7.74
N ARG A 225 3.74 -8.09 8.95
CA ARG A 225 4.27 -8.70 10.18
C ARG A 225 3.76 -10.11 10.38
N TRP A 226 2.44 -10.31 10.24
CA TRP A 226 1.86 -11.65 10.30
C TRP A 226 2.39 -12.56 9.20
N LEU A 227 2.50 -12.07 7.98
CA LEU A 227 3.03 -12.84 6.85
C LEU A 227 4.42 -13.40 7.15
N LEU A 228 5.26 -12.61 7.83
CA LEU A 228 6.62 -12.96 8.23
C LEU A 228 6.70 -13.80 9.52
N SER A 229 5.61 -13.95 10.26
CA SER A 229 5.52 -14.74 11.49
C SER A 229 5.24 -16.22 11.19
N THR A 230 5.26 -17.05 12.24
CA THR A 230 4.85 -18.48 12.18
C THR A 230 3.35 -18.65 12.42
N GLU A 231 2.61 -17.61 12.73
CA GLU A 231 1.17 -17.66 13.00
C GLU A 231 0.39 -18.06 11.75
N LYS A 232 -0.57 -18.99 11.93
CA LYS A 232 -1.38 -19.51 10.82
C LYS A 232 -2.49 -18.60 10.39
N ARG A 233 -3.03 -17.78 11.31
CA ARG A 233 -4.23 -16.97 11.08
C ARG A 233 -3.99 -15.54 11.54
N PHE A 234 -4.54 -14.61 10.78
CA PHE A 234 -4.57 -13.18 11.09
C PHE A 234 -5.95 -12.62 10.79
N THR A 235 -6.49 -11.81 11.69
CA THR A 235 -7.83 -11.21 11.52
C THR A 235 -7.77 -9.72 11.79
N LEU A 236 -8.33 -8.95 10.87
CA LEU A 236 -8.62 -7.53 11.03
C LEU A 236 -10.13 -7.32 11.15
N PHE A 237 -10.52 -6.40 12.00
CA PHE A 237 -11.91 -5.97 12.16
C PHE A 237 -12.07 -4.55 11.65
N HIS A 238 -13.13 -4.31 10.88
CA HIS A 238 -13.53 -2.98 10.48
C HIS A 238 -15.05 -2.88 10.39
N HIS A 239 -15.64 -1.99 11.17
CA HIS A 239 -17.07 -1.89 11.36
C HIS A 239 -17.69 -3.25 11.76
N ARG A 240 -18.61 -3.78 10.93
CA ARG A 240 -19.28 -5.07 11.15
C ARG A 240 -18.71 -6.20 10.30
N GLN A 241 -17.46 -6.09 9.90
CA GLN A 241 -16.78 -7.07 9.07
C GLN A 241 -15.50 -7.55 9.72
N SER A 242 -15.24 -8.85 9.61
CA SER A 242 -13.98 -9.47 9.93
C SER A 242 -13.31 -9.99 8.64
N TRP A 243 -12.05 -9.68 8.51
CA TRP A 243 -11.19 -10.07 7.40
C TRP A 243 -10.16 -11.03 7.95
N THR A 244 -10.24 -12.31 7.58
CA THR A 244 -9.36 -13.34 8.12
C THR A 244 -8.51 -13.95 7.02
N TRP A 245 -7.20 -13.88 7.19
CA TRP A 245 -6.21 -14.56 6.34
C TRP A 245 -5.69 -15.80 7.04
N GLU A 246 -5.51 -16.87 6.28
CA GLU A 246 -4.95 -18.13 6.75
C GLU A 246 -3.82 -18.57 5.81
N LYS A 247 -2.66 -18.96 6.37
CA LYS A 247 -1.58 -19.61 5.62
C LYS A 247 -1.95 -21.06 5.35
N LEU A 248 -1.92 -21.43 4.07
CA LEU A 248 -2.13 -22.80 3.63
C LEU A 248 -0.74 -23.43 3.45
N PHE A 249 -0.41 -24.36 4.33
CA PHE A 249 0.80 -25.16 4.17
C PHE A 249 0.52 -26.22 3.10
N GLY A 250 1.41 -26.30 2.09
CA GLY A 250 1.39 -27.37 1.11
C GLY A 250 1.95 -28.67 1.68
#